data_5e29dd6adc1d2c80e0f2da92afdd6212
#
_entry.id   5e29dd6adc1d2c80e0f2da92afdd6212
#
_cell.length_a   1.000
_cell.length_b   1.000
_cell.length_c   1.000
_cell.angle_alpha   90.00
_cell.angle_beta   90.00
_cell.angle_gamma   90.00
#
_symmetry.space_group_name_H-M   'P 1'
#
loop_
_entity.id
_entity.type
_entity.pdbx_description
1 polymer ?
#
loop_
_entity_poly.entity_id
_entity_poly.type
_entity_poly.pdbx_seq_one_letter_code
_entity_poly.pdbx_strand_id
1 'polypeptide(L)'
;MGKATPIMHAGDGAPVARPRRCDLLASVLGGTRRSFVPVRRIFLQLPKKSGESRGSVLASLTRPSAALDSYLLIHALASSSEPHVADYPAATWAQVARLDESASFESAKSHWSKVVAKLRELKLIESERKGNRVRYRLLNEAGGGEAYTRPKNSADGYWFRLPYSYWLDEFDKKLEHSEKLMLLISLSLPEVFSLPINQVFNWYGISEATARRGLRGLKDKGILTRTVNHRVDPRSPTGWA
;
A
#
# COMPACT_ATOMS: atom_id res chain seq x y z
N MET A 1 23.41 54.68 -36.15
CA MET A 1 22.68 54.79 -34.87
C MET A 1 21.42 53.97 -34.95
N GLY A 2 21.47 52.74 -34.61
CA GLY A 2 20.32 51.81 -34.56
C GLY A 2 19.83 51.71 -33.12
N LYS A 3 18.60 52.15 -32.88
CA LYS A 3 17.93 51.97 -31.56
C LYS A 3 17.46 50.54 -31.41
N ALA A 4 18.01 49.82 -30.44
CA ALA A 4 17.54 48.54 -30.01
C ALA A 4 16.21 48.73 -29.22
N THR A 5 15.13 48.11 -29.69
CA THR A 5 13.86 48.04 -28.99
C THR A 5 13.94 46.94 -27.90
N PRO A 6 13.63 47.24 -26.66
CA PRO A 6 13.62 46.21 -25.63
C PRO A 6 12.41 45.28 -25.85
N ILE A 7 12.67 43.96 -25.95
CA ILE A 7 11.67 42.91 -25.93
C ILE A 7 11.17 42.79 -24.50
N MET A 8 9.99 43.31 -24.23
CA MET A 8 9.29 43.01 -22.98
C MET A 8 8.75 41.59 -23.02
N HIS A 9 9.35 40.72 -22.24
CA HIS A 9 8.73 39.44 -21.83
C HIS A 9 7.71 39.75 -20.73
N ALA A 10 6.49 39.98 -21.10
CA ALA A 10 5.36 39.92 -20.18
C ALA A 10 5.09 38.43 -19.89
N GLY A 11 5.71 37.87 -18.86
CA GLY A 11 5.34 36.60 -18.29
C GLY A 11 4.19 36.82 -17.31
N ASP A 12 2.95 36.83 -17.81
CA ASP A 12 1.77 36.67 -16.95
C ASP A 12 1.81 35.28 -16.36
N GLY A 13 2.46 35.18 -15.19
CA GLY A 13 2.50 33.97 -14.38
C GLY A 13 1.19 33.73 -13.69
N ALA A 14 0.15 33.30 -14.43
CA ALA A 14 -0.99 32.65 -13.81
C ALA A 14 -0.48 31.51 -12.94
N PRO A 15 -0.93 31.36 -11.69
CA PRO A 15 -0.45 30.30 -10.82
C PRO A 15 -0.71 28.95 -11.50
N VAL A 16 0.37 28.26 -11.85
CA VAL A 16 0.29 26.94 -12.48
C VAL A 16 -0.50 26.03 -11.54
N ALA A 17 -1.65 25.59 -11.99
CA ALA A 17 -2.51 24.70 -11.21
C ALA A 17 -1.71 23.44 -10.82
N ARG A 18 -1.88 22.99 -9.58
CA ARG A 18 -1.22 21.76 -9.13
C ARG A 18 -1.70 20.58 -9.97
N PRO A 19 -0.79 19.65 -10.36
CA PRO A 19 -1.17 18.48 -11.12
C PRO A 19 -2.18 17.64 -10.33
N ARG A 20 -3.09 16.98 -11.03
CA ARG A 20 -4.02 16.04 -10.39
C ARG A 20 -3.24 14.89 -9.77
N ARG A 21 -3.81 14.26 -8.74
CA ARG A 21 -3.20 13.10 -8.05
C ARG A 21 -2.87 11.96 -9.02
N CYS A 22 -3.80 11.63 -9.92
CA CYS A 22 -3.62 10.55 -10.90
C CYS A 22 -2.42 10.83 -11.83
N ASP A 23 -2.24 12.07 -12.29
CA ASP A 23 -1.14 12.44 -13.18
C ASP A 23 0.22 12.33 -12.45
N LEU A 24 0.26 12.75 -11.18
CA LEU A 24 1.45 12.57 -10.34
C LEU A 24 1.76 11.10 -10.07
N LEU A 25 0.75 10.29 -9.73
CA LEU A 25 0.93 8.85 -9.51
C LEU A 25 1.45 8.17 -10.77
N ALA A 26 0.87 8.45 -11.93
CA ALA A 26 1.34 7.93 -13.20
C ALA A 26 2.80 8.33 -13.47
N SER A 27 3.17 9.57 -13.19
CA SER A 27 4.53 10.07 -13.36
C SER A 27 5.53 9.37 -12.42
N VAL A 28 5.23 9.31 -11.10
CA VAL A 28 6.18 8.75 -10.12
C VAL A 28 6.30 7.23 -10.25
N LEU A 29 5.21 6.51 -10.56
CA LEU A 29 5.23 5.06 -10.80
C LEU A 29 5.84 4.73 -12.16
N GLY A 30 5.57 5.53 -13.20
CA GLY A 30 6.15 5.36 -14.54
C GLY A 30 7.67 5.54 -14.56
N GLY A 31 8.24 6.30 -13.63
CA GLY A 31 9.69 6.40 -13.43
C GLY A 31 10.34 5.11 -12.90
N THR A 32 9.54 4.13 -12.45
CA THR A 32 10.04 2.82 -12.03
C THR A 32 10.04 1.85 -13.23
N ARG A 33 11.01 0.93 -13.28
CA ARG A 33 11.08 -0.08 -14.36
C ARG A 33 10.17 -1.30 -14.12
N ARG A 34 9.10 -1.14 -13.35
CA ARG A 34 8.23 -2.25 -12.93
C ARG A 34 6.78 -1.91 -13.11
N SER A 35 5.95 -2.96 -13.06
CA SER A 35 4.49 -2.88 -13.05
C SER A 35 3.88 -3.36 -11.74
N PHE A 36 4.70 -3.71 -10.74
CA PHE A 36 4.26 -4.23 -9.44
C PHE A 36 5.23 -3.92 -8.30
N VAL A 37 4.73 -4.00 -7.09
CA VAL A 37 5.50 -3.95 -5.83
C VAL A 37 5.67 -5.36 -5.30
N PRO A 38 6.89 -5.83 -5.03
CA PRO A 38 7.09 -7.08 -4.32
C PRO A 38 6.88 -6.85 -2.81
N VAL A 39 5.88 -7.48 -2.23
CA VAL A 39 5.60 -7.39 -0.78
C VAL A 39 5.83 -8.76 -0.14
N ARG A 40 6.65 -8.82 0.91
CA ARG A 40 6.88 -10.08 1.63
C ARG A 40 5.66 -10.47 2.45
N ARG A 41 5.41 -11.78 2.50
CA ARG A 41 4.32 -12.34 3.32
C ARG A 41 4.47 -12.03 4.81
N ILE A 42 5.68 -11.79 5.28
CA ILE A 42 5.96 -11.41 6.67
C ILE A 42 5.24 -10.11 7.08
N PHE A 43 4.96 -9.22 6.14
CA PHE A 43 4.12 -8.03 6.36
C PHE A 43 2.69 -8.39 6.77
N LEU A 44 2.16 -9.48 6.21
CA LEU A 44 0.79 -9.95 6.47
C LEU A 44 0.72 -10.92 7.64
N GLN A 45 1.78 -11.68 7.87
CA GLN A 45 1.79 -12.78 8.83
C GLN A 45 3.18 -12.96 9.40
N LEU A 46 3.37 -12.63 10.67
CA LEU A 46 4.62 -12.86 11.37
C LEU A 46 4.89 -14.36 11.59
N PRO A 47 6.14 -14.77 11.81
CA PRO A 47 6.47 -16.15 12.18
C PRO A 47 5.66 -16.61 13.40
N LYS A 48 5.25 -17.87 13.40
CA LYS A 48 4.51 -18.45 14.52
C LYS A 48 5.43 -18.54 15.74
N LYS A 49 5.03 -17.92 16.83
CA LYS A 49 5.58 -18.19 18.16
C LYS A 49 4.71 -19.25 18.84
N SER A 50 5.33 -20.08 19.67
CA SER A 50 4.63 -21.16 20.38
C SER A 50 3.53 -20.57 21.27
N GLY A 51 2.30 -21.08 21.12
CA GLY A 51 1.16 -20.70 21.98
C GLY A 51 0.48 -19.36 21.65
N GLU A 52 0.99 -18.56 20.71
CA GLU A 52 0.45 -17.23 20.40
C GLU A 52 -0.15 -17.14 18.99
N SER A 53 -1.06 -16.16 18.81
CA SER A 53 -1.45 -15.69 17.49
C SER A 53 -0.24 -15.12 16.74
N ARG A 54 -0.14 -15.34 15.43
CA ARG A 54 1.01 -14.85 14.65
C ARG A 54 1.11 -13.33 14.62
N GLY A 55 -0.03 -12.64 14.67
CA GLY A 55 -0.07 -11.21 14.47
C GLY A 55 0.34 -10.79 13.06
N SER A 56 0.29 -9.50 12.78
CA SER A 56 0.80 -8.93 11.54
C SER A 56 1.10 -7.44 11.68
N VAL A 57 2.04 -6.96 10.90
CA VAL A 57 2.27 -5.52 10.74
C VAL A 57 1.08 -4.87 10.03
N LEU A 58 0.47 -5.58 9.07
CA LEU A 58 -0.74 -5.16 8.38
C LEU A 58 -1.88 -4.78 9.35
N ALA A 59 -2.12 -5.60 10.38
CA ALA A 59 -3.15 -5.33 11.38
C ALA A 59 -2.88 -4.05 12.19
N SER A 60 -1.62 -3.66 12.34
CA SER A 60 -1.22 -2.43 13.03
C SER A 60 -1.44 -1.16 12.18
N LEU A 61 -1.72 -1.30 10.88
CA LEU A 61 -1.98 -0.19 9.94
C LEU A 61 -3.48 0.10 9.76
N THR A 62 -4.31 -0.32 10.70
CA THR A 62 -5.76 -0.06 10.66
C THR A 62 -6.11 1.40 10.97
N ARG A 63 -5.24 2.10 11.71
CA ARG A 63 -5.39 3.51 12.07
C ARG A 63 -4.04 4.23 12.06
N PRO A 64 -3.94 5.42 11.42
CA PRO A 64 -4.93 6.02 10.52
C PRO A 64 -5.12 5.17 9.24
N SER A 65 -6.33 5.13 8.69
CA SER A 65 -6.67 4.28 7.54
C SER A 65 -5.77 4.51 6.31
N ALA A 66 -5.28 5.74 6.13
CA ALA A 66 -4.35 6.08 5.05
C ALA A 66 -2.92 5.54 5.26
N ALA A 67 -2.58 5.01 6.46
CA ALA A 67 -1.22 4.54 6.73
C ALA A 67 -0.84 3.34 5.84
N LEU A 68 -1.78 2.45 5.59
CA LEU A 68 -1.58 1.30 4.70
C LEU A 68 -1.27 1.76 3.27
N ASP A 69 -2.13 2.59 2.67
CA ASP A 69 -1.96 3.07 1.30
C ASP A 69 -0.67 3.88 1.13
N SER A 70 -0.35 4.70 2.14
CA SER A 70 0.88 5.49 2.16
C SER A 70 2.13 4.62 2.25
N TYR A 71 2.11 3.58 3.10
CA TYR A 71 3.21 2.63 3.18
C TYR A 71 3.41 1.89 1.85
N LEU A 72 2.33 1.35 1.27
CA LEU A 72 2.39 0.64 0.00
C LEU A 72 2.93 1.54 -1.12
N LEU A 73 2.56 2.82 -1.15
CA LEU A 73 3.08 3.77 -2.13
C LEU A 73 4.57 4.07 -1.91
N ILE A 74 5.00 4.34 -0.67
CA ILE A 74 6.42 4.51 -0.35
C ILE A 74 7.19 3.26 -0.75
N HIS A 75 6.65 2.07 -0.46
CA HIS A 75 7.24 0.80 -0.83
C HIS A 75 7.35 0.64 -2.36
N ALA A 76 6.32 1.02 -3.11
CA ALA A 76 6.35 0.99 -4.57
C ALA A 76 7.51 1.80 -5.14
N LEU A 77 7.69 3.00 -4.65
CA LEU A 77 8.70 3.95 -5.14
C LEU A 77 10.11 3.58 -4.65
N ALA A 78 10.28 3.28 -3.37
CA ALA A 78 11.58 3.01 -2.79
C ALA A 78 12.13 1.62 -3.12
N SER A 79 11.28 0.59 -3.27
CA SER A 79 11.75 -0.76 -3.62
C SER A 79 12.21 -0.90 -5.07
N SER A 80 11.97 0.10 -5.92
CA SER A 80 12.26 0.04 -7.36
C SER A 80 13.76 -0.03 -7.66
N SER A 81 14.62 0.61 -6.86
CA SER A 81 16.07 0.64 -7.02
C SER A 81 16.79 0.74 -5.67
N GLU A 82 18.03 0.27 -5.62
CA GLU A 82 18.89 0.54 -4.47
C GLU A 82 19.29 2.03 -4.46
N PRO A 83 19.49 2.62 -3.29
CA PRO A 83 19.52 2.04 -1.93
C PRO A 83 18.15 1.92 -1.24
N HIS A 84 17.07 1.68 -1.97
CA HIS A 84 15.69 1.54 -1.48
C HIS A 84 15.16 2.79 -0.77
N VAL A 85 15.37 3.93 -1.42
CA VAL A 85 14.97 5.26 -0.97
C VAL A 85 14.10 5.91 -2.03
N ALA A 86 12.97 6.46 -1.60
CA ALA A 86 12.15 7.36 -2.41
C ALA A 86 12.39 8.80 -1.96
N ASP A 87 12.80 9.66 -2.89
CA ASP A 87 13.20 11.05 -2.62
C ASP A 87 12.38 12.00 -3.47
N TYR A 88 11.39 12.66 -2.88
CA TYR A 88 10.51 13.60 -3.56
C TYR A 88 10.30 14.87 -2.73
N PRO A 89 9.87 15.99 -3.35
CA PRO A 89 9.42 17.16 -2.60
C PRO A 89 8.31 16.83 -1.60
N ALA A 90 8.31 17.48 -0.44
CA ALA A 90 7.27 17.28 0.56
C ALA A 90 5.85 17.55 0.01
N ALA A 91 5.73 18.51 -0.92
CA ALA A 91 4.47 18.80 -1.61
C ALA A 91 3.98 17.61 -2.47
N THR A 92 4.90 16.93 -3.16
CA THR A 92 4.57 15.74 -3.95
C THR A 92 4.02 14.64 -3.07
N TRP A 93 4.68 14.35 -1.93
CA TRP A 93 4.20 13.36 -0.97
C TRP A 93 2.80 13.67 -0.46
N ALA A 94 2.54 14.92 -0.05
CA ALA A 94 1.23 15.33 0.41
C ALA A 94 0.16 15.20 -0.70
N GLN A 95 0.51 15.47 -1.95
CA GLN A 95 -0.43 15.39 -3.07
C GLN A 95 -0.74 13.95 -3.46
N VAL A 96 0.25 13.06 -3.55
CA VAL A 96 0.02 11.64 -3.91
C VAL A 96 -0.71 10.86 -2.80
N ALA A 97 -0.51 11.25 -1.53
CA ALA A 97 -1.21 10.68 -0.39
C ALA A 97 -2.64 11.20 -0.21
N ARG A 98 -3.04 12.25 -0.94
CA ARG A 98 -4.35 12.90 -0.82
C ARG A 98 -5.42 12.03 -1.48
N LEU A 99 -6.09 11.21 -0.66
CA LEU A 99 -7.19 10.35 -1.12
C LEU A 99 -8.48 11.15 -1.36
N ASP A 100 -8.72 12.18 -0.54
CA ASP A 100 -9.81 13.13 -0.70
C ASP A 100 -9.30 14.40 -1.38
N GLU A 101 -9.65 14.59 -2.63
CA GLU A 101 -9.24 15.76 -3.43
C GLU A 101 -9.96 17.04 -3.02
N SER A 102 -11.04 16.96 -2.26
CA SER A 102 -11.75 18.12 -1.70
C SER A 102 -11.05 18.70 -0.47
N ALA A 103 -10.25 17.90 0.24
CA ALA A 103 -9.50 18.35 1.41
C ALA A 103 -8.47 19.42 1.04
N SER A 104 -8.20 20.36 1.94
CA SER A 104 -7.18 21.38 1.71
C SER A 104 -5.78 20.76 1.67
N PHE A 105 -4.86 21.40 0.97
CA PHE A 105 -3.47 20.93 0.88
C PHE A 105 -2.77 20.94 2.25
N GLU A 106 -3.07 21.91 3.12
CA GLU A 106 -2.51 21.96 4.46
C GLU A 106 -3.05 20.81 5.34
N SER A 107 -4.33 20.46 5.17
CA SER A 107 -4.91 19.27 5.81
C SER A 107 -4.20 17.99 5.34
N ALA A 108 -3.93 17.85 4.04
CA ALA A 108 -3.20 16.73 3.48
C ALA A 108 -1.77 16.62 4.05
N LYS A 109 -1.05 17.76 4.20
CA LYS A 109 0.27 17.78 4.83
C LYS A 109 0.24 17.34 6.29
N SER A 110 -0.71 17.86 7.05
CA SER A 110 -0.88 17.50 8.47
C SER A 110 -1.17 16.01 8.62
N HIS A 111 -2.08 15.49 7.79
CA HIS A 111 -2.41 14.08 7.76
C HIS A 111 -1.20 13.21 7.37
N TRP A 112 -0.46 13.59 6.35
CA TRP A 112 0.76 12.90 5.93
C TRP A 112 1.78 12.81 7.05
N SER A 113 1.99 13.89 7.81
CA SER A 113 2.91 13.89 8.94
C SER A 113 2.54 12.87 10.01
N LYS A 114 1.23 12.72 10.32
CA LYS A 114 0.73 11.71 11.26
C LYS A 114 0.94 10.28 10.75
N VAL A 115 0.69 10.08 9.46
CA VAL A 115 0.92 8.79 8.79
C VAL A 115 2.41 8.41 8.86
N VAL A 116 3.31 9.32 8.49
CA VAL A 116 4.76 9.09 8.53
C VAL A 116 5.23 8.77 9.96
N ALA A 117 4.72 9.49 10.97
CA ALA A 117 5.02 9.20 12.37
C ALA A 117 4.63 7.75 12.73
N LYS A 118 3.44 7.30 12.32
CA LYS A 118 2.98 5.92 12.54
C LYS A 118 3.85 4.88 11.83
N LEU A 119 4.24 5.12 10.59
CA LEU A 119 5.12 4.20 9.84
C LEU A 119 6.52 4.09 10.47
N ARG A 120 7.03 5.18 11.03
CA ARG A 120 8.31 5.18 11.78
C ARG A 120 8.19 4.45 13.10
N GLU A 121 7.11 4.65 13.85
CA GLU A 121 6.80 3.91 15.09
C GLU A 121 6.80 2.41 14.83
N LEU A 122 6.19 1.97 13.72
CA LEU A 122 6.17 0.58 13.29
C LEU A 122 7.48 0.09 12.65
N LYS A 123 8.51 0.94 12.61
CA LYS A 123 9.81 0.63 12.01
C LYS A 123 9.73 0.09 10.58
N LEU A 124 8.82 0.66 9.79
CA LEU A 124 8.66 0.31 8.37
C LEU A 124 9.44 1.23 7.45
N ILE A 125 9.71 2.44 7.92
CA ILE A 125 10.48 3.45 7.19
C ILE A 125 11.38 4.26 8.14
N GLU A 126 12.45 4.78 7.57
CA GLU A 126 13.16 5.95 8.08
C GLU A 126 12.82 7.16 7.21
N SER A 127 12.90 8.35 7.79
CA SER A 127 12.68 9.59 7.05
C SER A 127 13.78 10.60 7.34
N GLU A 128 14.30 11.22 6.28
CA GLU A 128 15.26 12.31 6.32
C GLU A 128 14.70 13.49 5.52
N ARG A 129 14.81 14.69 6.05
CA ARG A 129 14.44 15.91 5.34
C ARG A 129 15.66 16.72 4.97
N LYS A 130 15.75 17.13 3.69
CA LYS A 130 16.78 18.02 3.18
C LYS A 130 16.11 19.15 2.38
N GLY A 131 16.03 20.31 2.98
CA GLY A 131 15.32 21.46 2.40
C GLY A 131 13.82 21.15 2.19
N ASN A 132 13.35 21.28 0.96
CA ASN A 132 11.97 20.98 0.56
C ASN A 132 11.73 19.51 0.18
N ARG A 133 12.78 18.67 0.16
CA ARG A 133 12.69 17.24 -0.17
C ARG A 133 12.61 16.39 1.09
N VAL A 134 11.90 15.29 0.98
CA VAL A 134 11.81 14.27 2.04
C VAL A 134 12.17 12.93 1.43
N ARG A 135 13.12 12.25 2.04
CA ARG A 135 13.59 10.92 1.68
C ARG A 135 12.98 9.92 2.63
N TYR A 136 12.36 8.89 2.08
CA TYR A 136 11.90 7.73 2.84
C TYR A 136 12.72 6.52 2.44
N ARG A 137 13.43 5.96 3.42
CA ARG A 137 14.15 4.69 3.28
C ARG A 137 13.26 3.57 3.79
N LEU A 138 13.15 2.50 3.01
CA LEU A 138 12.43 1.31 3.45
C LEU A 138 13.21 0.55 4.52
N LEU A 139 12.47 0.02 5.48
CA LEU A 139 12.93 -0.99 6.42
C LEU A 139 12.20 -2.32 6.14
N ASN A 140 12.65 -3.38 6.79
CA ASN A 140 12.08 -4.71 6.63
C ASN A 140 10.60 -4.72 7.03
N GLU A 141 9.77 -5.41 6.25
CA GLU A 141 8.32 -5.45 6.40
C GLU A 141 7.85 -6.14 7.70
N ALA A 142 8.74 -6.82 8.41
CA ALA A 142 8.44 -7.41 9.72
C ALA A 142 8.29 -6.40 10.85
N GLY A 143 8.70 -5.12 10.63
CA GLY A 143 8.67 -4.09 11.67
C GLY A 143 9.81 -4.22 12.70
N GLY A 144 10.85 -4.96 12.40
CA GLY A 144 12.04 -5.12 13.26
C GLY A 144 12.97 -3.91 13.25
N GLY A 145 12.99 -3.17 12.14
CA GLY A 145 13.88 -2.03 11.94
C GLY A 145 15.13 -2.34 11.13
N GLU A 146 15.29 -3.57 10.65
CA GLU A 146 16.37 -3.96 9.77
C GLU A 146 16.21 -3.28 8.40
N ALA A 147 17.32 -3.09 7.68
CA ALA A 147 17.28 -2.54 6.34
C ALA A 147 16.46 -3.43 5.39
N TYR A 148 15.68 -2.80 4.52
CA TYR A 148 14.96 -3.51 3.47
C TYR A 148 15.95 -4.09 2.46
N THR A 149 15.71 -5.32 2.08
CA THR A 149 16.35 -5.97 0.93
C THR A 149 15.26 -6.42 -0.02
N ARG A 150 15.47 -6.27 -1.33
CA ARG A 150 14.46 -6.71 -2.30
C ARG A 150 14.38 -8.24 -2.34
N PRO A 151 13.17 -8.85 -2.24
CA PRO A 151 13.04 -10.27 -2.44
C PRO A 151 13.34 -10.64 -3.89
N LYS A 152 14.22 -11.61 -4.10
CA LYS A 152 14.65 -12.07 -5.43
C LYS A 152 14.13 -13.49 -5.73
N ASN A 153 14.12 -14.35 -4.72
CA ASN A 153 13.78 -15.77 -4.86
C ASN A 153 13.09 -16.29 -3.59
N SER A 154 12.78 -17.59 -3.54
CA SER A 154 12.15 -18.24 -2.40
C SER A 154 13.01 -18.25 -1.13
N ALA A 155 14.34 -18.13 -1.24
CA ALA A 155 15.23 -18.06 -0.08
C ALA A 155 15.03 -16.75 0.72
N ASP A 156 14.56 -15.69 0.06
CA ASP A 156 14.22 -14.40 0.69
C ASP A 156 12.85 -14.42 1.40
N GLY A 157 12.21 -15.60 1.51
CA GLY A 157 10.86 -15.78 2.02
C GLY A 157 9.78 -15.65 0.96
N TYR A 158 8.55 -16.02 1.31
CA TYR A 158 7.41 -15.85 0.41
C TYR A 158 7.06 -14.39 0.24
N TRP A 159 6.85 -13.98 -1.00
CA TRP A 159 6.40 -12.63 -1.38
C TRP A 159 5.34 -12.72 -2.48
N PHE A 160 4.57 -11.66 -2.64
CA PHE A 160 3.53 -11.54 -3.65
C PHE A 160 3.67 -10.21 -4.39
N ARG A 161 2.95 -10.08 -5.50
CA ARG A 161 2.97 -8.89 -6.35
C ARG A 161 1.72 -8.05 -6.09
N LEU A 162 1.90 -6.80 -5.70
CA LEU A 162 0.84 -5.81 -5.72
C LEU A 162 0.99 -5.01 -7.03
N PRO A 163 0.07 -5.13 -8.01
CA PRO A 163 0.20 -4.46 -9.30
C PRO A 163 0.03 -2.94 -9.15
N TYR A 164 0.67 -2.17 -10.03
CA TYR A 164 0.55 -0.70 -10.03
C TYR A 164 -0.85 -0.22 -10.43
N SER A 165 -1.65 -1.06 -11.06
CA SER A 165 -3.09 -0.82 -11.26
C SER A 165 -3.83 -0.54 -9.96
N TYR A 166 -3.32 -1.00 -8.81
CA TYR A 166 -3.87 -0.64 -7.50
C TYR A 166 -4.01 0.88 -7.32
N TRP A 167 -3.05 1.67 -7.82
CA TRP A 167 -3.10 3.13 -7.79
C TRP A 167 -3.61 3.74 -9.09
N LEU A 168 -3.20 3.18 -10.25
CA LEU A 168 -3.52 3.75 -11.56
C LEU A 168 -5.00 3.60 -11.90
N ASP A 169 -5.64 2.52 -11.45
CA ASP A 169 -7.08 2.27 -11.59
C ASP A 169 -7.87 2.69 -10.33
N GLU A 170 -7.20 3.44 -9.42
CA GLU A 170 -7.78 4.04 -8.21
C GLU A 170 -8.37 3.02 -7.22
N PHE A 171 -7.90 1.78 -7.16
CA PHE A 171 -8.34 0.80 -6.16
C PHE A 171 -8.03 1.28 -4.73
N ASP A 172 -6.97 2.05 -4.54
CA ASP A 172 -6.63 2.69 -3.27
C ASP A 172 -7.69 3.70 -2.79
N LYS A 173 -8.52 4.24 -3.69
CA LYS A 173 -9.68 5.09 -3.36
C LYS A 173 -10.99 4.28 -3.31
N LYS A 174 -11.18 3.34 -4.24
CA LYS A 174 -12.42 2.59 -4.44
C LYS A 174 -12.65 1.51 -3.40
N LEU A 175 -11.57 1.00 -2.78
CA LEU A 175 -11.66 -0.07 -1.80
C LEU A 175 -11.75 0.47 -0.39
N GLU A 176 -12.69 -0.09 0.37
CA GLU A 176 -12.77 0.11 1.81
C GLU A 176 -11.56 -0.53 2.51
N HIS A 177 -11.22 -0.04 3.71
CA HIS A 177 -10.05 -0.55 4.43
C HIS A 177 -10.09 -2.08 4.64
N SER A 178 -11.24 -2.65 5.00
CA SER A 178 -11.42 -4.10 5.15
C SER A 178 -11.20 -4.86 3.83
N GLU A 179 -11.57 -4.28 2.70
CA GLU A 179 -11.35 -4.85 1.37
C GLU A 179 -9.86 -4.82 1.01
N LYS A 180 -9.14 -3.73 1.31
CA LYS A 180 -7.68 -3.63 1.11
C LYS A 180 -6.92 -4.69 1.90
N LEU A 181 -7.28 -4.89 3.17
CA LEU A 181 -6.68 -5.93 4.00
C LEU A 181 -6.86 -7.31 3.36
N MET A 182 -8.10 -7.63 2.95
CA MET A 182 -8.41 -8.92 2.35
C MET A 182 -7.83 -9.07 0.95
N LEU A 183 -7.72 -8.00 0.16
CA LEU A 183 -7.03 -8.01 -1.12
C LEU A 183 -5.56 -8.43 -0.97
N LEU A 184 -4.83 -7.80 -0.05
CA LEU A 184 -3.42 -8.12 0.18
C LEU A 184 -3.23 -9.57 0.68
N ILE A 185 -4.11 -10.02 1.57
CA ILE A 185 -4.10 -11.42 2.02
C ILE A 185 -4.36 -12.36 0.85
N SER A 186 -5.38 -12.09 0.03
CA SER A 186 -5.71 -12.92 -1.13
C SER A 186 -4.58 -12.99 -2.16
N LEU A 187 -3.92 -11.85 -2.45
CA LEU A 187 -2.76 -11.80 -3.34
C LEU A 187 -1.56 -12.60 -2.83
N SER A 188 -1.49 -12.86 -1.52
CA SER A 188 -0.42 -13.67 -0.90
C SER A 188 -0.70 -15.17 -0.90
N LEU A 189 -1.90 -15.59 -1.31
CA LEU A 189 -2.35 -16.97 -1.37
C LEU A 189 -2.31 -17.47 -2.83
N PRO A 190 -2.42 -18.80 -3.06
CA PRO A 190 -2.61 -19.33 -4.40
C PRO A 190 -3.85 -18.73 -5.07
N GLU A 191 -3.93 -18.79 -6.40
CA GLU A 191 -5.07 -18.27 -7.18
C GLU A 191 -6.42 -18.84 -6.71
N VAL A 192 -6.45 -20.13 -6.40
CA VAL A 192 -7.58 -20.79 -5.74
C VAL A 192 -7.17 -21.14 -4.33
N PHE A 193 -7.87 -20.58 -3.35
CA PHE A 193 -7.54 -20.79 -1.94
C PHE A 193 -8.78 -21.01 -1.10
N SER A 194 -8.60 -21.71 0.02
CA SER A 194 -9.57 -21.80 1.12
C SER A 194 -9.04 -21.01 2.31
N LEU A 195 -9.85 -20.10 2.82
CA LEU A 195 -9.51 -19.30 4.00
C LEU A 195 -10.56 -19.52 5.10
N PRO A 196 -10.25 -20.37 6.10
CA PRO A 196 -11.12 -20.55 7.25
C PRO A 196 -11.23 -19.23 8.03
N ILE A 197 -12.43 -18.66 8.07
CA ILE A 197 -12.64 -17.33 8.66
C ILE A 197 -12.33 -17.30 10.16
N ASN A 198 -12.58 -18.37 10.87
CA ASN A 198 -12.26 -18.52 12.29
C ASN A 198 -10.74 -18.54 12.59
N GLN A 199 -9.90 -18.75 11.56
CA GLN A 199 -8.44 -18.71 11.70
C GLN A 199 -7.82 -17.36 11.31
N VAL A 200 -8.59 -16.45 10.70
CA VAL A 200 -8.05 -15.18 10.18
C VAL A 200 -7.43 -14.34 11.30
N PHE A 201 -8.05 -14.31 12.48
CA PHE A 201 -7.49 -13.59 13.62
C PHE A 201 -6.14 -14.20 14.06
N ASN A 202 -6.07 -15.51 14.19
CA ASN A 202 -4.86 -16.20 14.60
C ASN A 202 -3.72 -16.07 13.58
N TRP A 203 -4.05 -15.98 12.30
CA TRP A 203 -3.06 -15.92 11.23
C TRP A 203 -2.63 -14.50 10.85
N TYR A 204 -3.54 -13.54 10.88
CA TYR A 204 -3.33 -12.20 10.35
C TYR A 204 -3.63 -11.06 11.34
N GLY A 205 -4.12 -11.36 12.54
CA GLY A 205 -4.49 -10.35 13.52
C GLY A 205 -5.72 -9.52 13.16
N ILE A 206 -6.53 -10.00 12.20
CA ILE A 206 -7.72 -9.29 11.68
C ILE A 206 -8.98 -9.99 12.20
N SER A 207 -9.95 -9.22 12.72
CA SER A 207 -11.20 -9.80 13.23
C SER A 207 -11.99 -10.50 12.12
N GLU A 208 -12.73 -11.56 12.48
CA GLU A 208 -13.61 -12.26 11.55
C GLU A 208 -14.63 -11.33 10.88
N ALA A 209 -15.19 -10.38 11.62
CA ALA A 209 -16.14 -9.41 11.08
C ALA A 209 -15.50 -8.54 9.98
N THR A 210 -14.25 -8.09 10.19
CA THR A 210 -13.49 -7.33 9.20
C THR A 210 -13.20 -8.18 7.96
N ALA A 211 -12.78 -9.45 8.17
CA ALA A 211 -12.48 -10.36 7.07
C ALA A 211 -13.74 -10.67 6.23
N ARG A 212 -14.88 -10.99 6.88
CA ARG A 212 -16.14 -11.23 6.19
C ARG A 212 -16.60 -10.03 5.38
N ARG A 213 -16.50 -8.81 5.94
CA ARG A 213 -16.84 -7.56 5.25
C ARG A 213 -15.94 -7.35 4.03
N GLY A 214 -14.63 -7.49 4.21
CA GLY A 214 -13.67 -7.32 3.13
C GLY A 214 -13.86 -8.31 1.98
N LEU A 215 -14.01 -9.61 2.29
CA LEU A 215 -14.26 -10.63 1.26
C LEU A 215 -15.59 -10.41 0.51
N ARG A 216 -16.65 -9.99 1.24
CA ARG A 216 -17.92 -9.65 0.61
C ARG A 216 -17.75 -8.48 -0.35
N GLY A 217 -17.15 -7.37 0.10
CA GLY A 217 -16.96 -6.21 -0.75
C GLY A 217 -16.08 -6.48 -1.98
N LEU A 218 -15.02 -7.29 -1.85
CA LEU A 218 -14.21 -7.71 -2.99
C LEU A 218 -15.01 -8.57 -3.98
N LYS A 219 -15.90 -9.45 -3.48
CA LYS A 219 -16.80 -10.23 -4.32
C LYS A 219 -17.80 -9.33 -5.04
N ASP A 220 -18.43 -8.41 -4.32
CA ASP A 220 -19.45 -7.50 -4.87
C ASP A 220 -18.88 -6.58 -5.95
N LYS A 221 -17.57 -6.28 -5.87
CA LYS A 221 -16.80 -5.52 -6.87
C LYS A 221 -16.21 -6.41 -8.00
N GLY A 222 -16.47 -7.72 -7.99
CA GLY A 222 -15.97 -8.65 -9.01
C GLY A 222 -14.45 -8.92 -8.95
N ILE A 223 -13.77 -8.53 -7.87
CA ILE A 223 -12.32 -8.73 -7.69
C ILE A 223 -12.02 -10.17 -7.22
N LEU A 224 -12.92 -10.76 -6.43
CA LEU A 224 -12.85 -12.15 -6.00
C LEU A 224 -14.11 -12.89 -6.44
N THR A 225 -13.91 -14.14 -6.88
CA THR A 225 -15.00 -15.08 -7.14
C THR A 225 -15.03 -16.13 -6.04
N ARG A 226 -16.22 -16.41 -5.50
CA ARG A 226 -16.42 -17.52 -4.55
C ARG A 226 -16.98 -18.72 -5.27
N THR A 227 -16.25 -19.82 -5.27
CA THR A 227 -16.71 -21.14 -5.65
C THR A 227 -17.07 -21.94 -4.41
N VAL A 228 -18.15 -22.68 -4.46
CA VAL A 228 -18.54 -23.65 -3.42
C VAL A 228 -18.24 -25.04 -3.99
N ASN A 229 -17.24 -25.69 -3.43
CA ASN A 229 -16.94 -27.08 -3.78
C ASN A 229 -17.64 -27.97 -2.76
N HIS A 230 -18.63 -28.73 -3.22
CA HIS A 230 -19.25 -29.76 -2.40
C HIS A 230 -18.39 -31.00 -2.44
N ARG A 231 -17.92 -31.44 -1.30
CA ARG A 231 -17.23 -32.71 -1.16
C ARG A 231 -18.19 -33.73 -0.61
N VAL A 232 -18.23 -34.94 -1.18
CA VAL A 232 -18.99 -36.04 -0.62
C VAL A 232 -18.42 -36.40 0.75
N ASP A 233 -19.23 -36.30 1.77
CA ASP A 233 -18.90 -36.74 3.13
C ASP A 233 -19.97 -37.75 3.60
N PRO A 234 -19.65 -39.04 3.60
CA PRO A 234 -20.60 -40.07 4.02
C PRO A 234 -20.98 -40.00 5.49
N ARG A 235 -20.32 -39.17 6.29
CA ARG A 235 -20.67 -38.92 7.71
C ARG A 235 -21.62 -37.73 7.89
N SER A 236 -21.83 -36.94 6.83
CA SER A 236 -22.76 -35.82 6.86
C SER A 236 -24.20 -36.33 6.67
N PRO A 237 -25.19 -35.81 7.41
CA PRO A 237 -26.60 -36.15 7.21
C PRO A 237 -27.15 -35.86 5.82
N THR A 238 -26.49 -34.92 5.09
CA THR A 238 -26.84 -34.53 3.73
C THR A 238 -25.99 -35.24 2.66
N GLY A 239 -24.99 -36.03 3.07
CA GLY A 239 -24.01 -36.63 2.14
C GLY A 239 -22.96 -35.68 1.60
N TRP A 240 -23.00 -34.38 1.98
CA TRP A 240 -22.09 -33.33 1.51
C TRP A 240 -21.43 -32.61 2.68
N ALA A 241 -20.17 -32.20 2.48
CA ALA A 241 -19.40 -31.33 3.36
C ALA A 241 -19.12 -30.00 2.69
#